data_43f7a84e4141cd29ec543ba028bab33b
#
_entry.id   43f7a84e4141cd29ec543ba028bab33b
#
_cell.length_a   1.000
_cell.length_b   1.000
_cell.length_c   1.000
_cell.angle_alpha   90.00
_cell.angle_beta   90.00
_cell.angle_gamma   90.00
#
_symmetry.space_group_name_H-M   'P 1'
#
loop_
_entity.id
_entity.type
_entity.pdbx_description
1 polymer ?
#
loop_
_entity_poly.entity_id
_entity_poly.type
_entity_poly.pdbx_seq_one_letter_code
_entity_poly.pdbx_strand_id
1 'polypeptide(L)'
;GLTLDCGWDACWVKDLCEYAHEKNVQIWIWTAMQRLDTREKAEELIPLWASWGVDGLKIDFFENDSQHTMWQYNMLADLMIQYKLMINFHGSVKPMGEGRTWPNFMTAEGIMGMEHYQWSDLPNSLHNCTVPFTRNVAGPMDYTPTAFSNLKNRNTTMGHQLALPVVFDSGLTNYALALRFMEGWKGTDFLRRTKNHYQGVKVLSGYPGDHAAILRYTDTEWLIGVITSPKKVVNLSLDFLGEGEYEAEIYEDSAKGEMISRTCRKVRAEDVLELSLLANGGAGVYITRKLEPLSFGICSGYMSDRYTEYPGKDAKMLQGSEKVEWDEETAGFVLNGAAEIYGKAEETKNYSLRLFYAAEEPWVMEFTCGNFTATVKMPASTAIRTFITHEIIIPVNAGDFTFRMKRISGKAPAVWKLKLIDNDPFIPIAYGIREENLCGGGEITCVDGTAVATGLGWDAELRFNEVMVPAAGRYILRIIYAAGDCRDISIQANDGEVINTYLHSTSGWEFPTWEYVGEKEVLIDLQEGKNRIRMFNDHGLISHIRGIELIAK
;
A
#
# COMPACT_ATOMS: atom_id res chain seq x y z
N GLY A 1 0.19 6.91 -9.47
CA GLY A 1 0.31 7.41 -10.84
C GLY A 1 1.68 7.08 -11.39
N LEU A 2 1.78 6.95 -12.70
CA LEU A 2 3.04 6.69 -13.39
C LEU A 2 3.68 8.03 -13.78
N THR A 3 4.98 8.19 -13.49
CA THR A 3 5.73 9.41 -13.83
C THR A 3 6.39 9.24 -15.20
N LEU A 4 6.14 10.16 -16.14
CA LEU A 4 6.67 10.14 -17.50
C LEU A 4 7.82 11.14 -17.75
N ASP A 5 8.53 11.58 -16.70
CA ASP A 5 9.54 12.65 -16.84
C ASP A 5 10.85 12.22 -17.52
N CYS A 6 11.02 10.95 -17.87
CA CYS A 6 12.30 10.39 -18.29
C CYS A 6 12.45 10.19 -19.81
N GLY A 7 11.62 10.77 -20.66
CA GLY A 7 11.74 10.61 -22.11
C GLY A 7 11.55 9.17 -22.62
N TRP A 8 10.76 8.40 -21.95
CA TRP A 8 10.60 6.97 -22.12
C TRP A 8 9.89 6.61 -23.41
N ASP A 9 10.39 5.58 -24.08
CA ASP A 9 9.62 4.84 -25.07
C ASP A 9 8.47 4.15 -24.33
N ALA A 10 7.26 4.62 -24.56
CA ALA A 10 6.10 4.33 -23.72
C ALA A 10 5.36 3.03 -24.09
N CYS A 11 6.01 2.11 -24.78
CA CYS A 11 5.42 0.83 -25.17
C CYS A 11 4.81 0.08 -23.97
N TRP A 12 5.46 0.10 -22.82
CA TRP A 12 4.98 -0.57 -21.61
C TRP A 12 3.73 0.07 -20.99
N VAL A 13 3.50 1.38 -21.17
CA VAL A 13 2.28 2.06 -20.66
C VAL A 13 1.05 1.53 -21.37
N LYS A 14 1.14 1.31 -22.67
CA LYS A 14 0.05 0.73 -23.46
C LYS A 14 -0.30 -0.68 -22.98
N ASP A 15 0.69 -1.55 -22.82
CA ASP A 15 0.50 -2.91 -22.33
C ASP A 15 -0.10 -2.92 -20.92
N LEU A 16 0.35 -1.97 -20.06
CA LEU A 16 -0.20 -1.79 -18.72
C LEU A 16 -1.66 -1.33 -18.74
N CYS A 17 -2.01 -0.38 -19.62
CA CYS A 17 -3.41 0.07 -19.78
C CYS A 17 -4.31 -1.08 -20.24
N GLU A 18 -3.88 -1.86 -21.23
CA GLU A 18 -4.61 -3.02 -21.73
C GLU A 18 -4.84 -4.04 -20.58
N TYR A 19 -3.78 -4.41 -19.86
CA TYR A 19 -3.87 -5.32 -18.70
C TYR A 19 -4.78 -4.79 -17.59
N ALA A 20 -4.68 -3.50 -17.26
CA ALA A 20 -5.50 -2.88 -16.21
C ALA A 20 -6.98 -2.85 -16.60
N HIS A 21 -7.29 -2.52 -17.86
CA HIS A 21 -8.66 -2.49 -18.36
C HIS A 21 -9.32 -3.88 -18.36
N GLU A 22 -8.57 -4.95 -18.64
CA GLU A 22 -9.05 -6.34 -18.45
C GLU A 22 -9.49 -6.63 -16.99
N LYS A 23 -8.92 -5.91 -16.03
CA LYS A 23 -9.25 -6.00 -14.60
C LYS A 23 -10.24 -4.93 -14.13
N ASN A 24 -10.82 -4.14 -15.04
CA ASN A 24 -11.64 -2.97 -14.73
C ASN A 24 -10.93 -1.91 -13.87
N VAL A 25 -9.63 -1.73 -14.08
CA VAL A 25 -8.80 -0.72 -13.40
C VAL A 25 -8.41 0.35 -14.41
N GLN A 26 -8.62 1.61 -14.06
CA GLN A 26 -8.23 2.76 -14.87
C GLN A 26 -6.78 3.17 -14.56
N ILE A 27 -6.07 3.62 -15.59
CA ILE A 27 -4.69 4.09 -15.47
C ILE A 27 -4.63 5.60 -15.62
N TRP A 28 -4.04 6.23 -14.61
CA TRP A 28 -3.75 7.66 -14.62
C TRP A 28 -2.24 7.87 -14.61
N ILE A 29 -1.77 8.81 -15.42
CA ILE A 29 -0.36 9.20 -15.42
C ILE A 29 -0.19 10.57 -14.78
N TRP A 30 0.93 10.73 -14.09
CA TRP A 30 1.37 12.00 -13.53
C TRP A 30 2.31 12.71 -14.54
N THR A 31 2.18 14.01 -14.67
CA THR A 31 3.07 14.84 -15.47
C THR A 31 3.21 16.23 -14.87
N ALA A 32 4.39 16.84 -15.04
CA ALA A 32 4.59 18.24 -14.69
C ALA A 32 3.94 19.16 -15.73
N MET A 33 3.37 20.30 -15.26
CA MET A 33 2.72 21.30 -16.09
C MET A 33 3.63 21.84 -17.20
N GLN A 34 4.93 21.94 -16.97
CA GLN A 34 5.92 22.43 -17.91
C GLN A 34 5.98 21.63 -19.22
N ARG A 35 5.48 20.40 -19.22
CA ARG A 35 5.35 19.57 -20.44
C ARG A 35 4.13 19.91 -21.27
N LEU A 36 3.16 20.62 -20.69
CA LEU A 36 1.89 21.01 -21.31
C LEU A 36 1.66 22.52 -21.27
N ASP A 37 2.73 23.31 -21.06
CA ASP A 37 2.67 24.74 -20.78
C ASP A 37 2.20 25.57 -21.98
N THR A 38 2.29 25.05 -23.21
CA THR A 38 1.74 25.65 -24.43
C THR A 38 0.71 24.75 -25.08
N ARG A 39 -0.15 25.36 -25.90
CA ARG A 39 -1.18 24.64 -26.64
C ARG A 39 -0.58 23.59 -27.58
N GLU A 40 0.51 23.93 -28.25
CA GLU A 40 1.19 23.05 -29.20
C GLU A 40 1.72 21.78 -28.51
N LYS A 41 2.38 21.92 -27.35
CA LYS A 41 2.85 20.78 -26.55
C LYS A 41 1.68 19.91 -26.07
N ALA A 42 0.61 20.52 -25.61
CA ALA A 42 -0.57 19.81 -25.16
C ALA A 42 -1.26 19.05 -26.31
N GLU A 43 -1.37 19.66 -27.51
CA GLU A 43 -1.93 19.04 -28.72
C GLU A 43 -1.04 17.92 -29.27
N GLU A 44 0.25 17.89 -28.96
CA GLU A 44 1.16 16.78 -29.28
C GLU A 44 1.02 15.62 -28.27
N LEU A 45 1.10 15.90 -26.97
CA LEU A 45 1.25 14.86 -25.94
C LEU A 45 -0.07 14.25 -25.49
N ILE A 46 -1.14 15.04 -25.36
CA ILE A 46 -2.43 14.54 -24.86
C ILE A 46 -3.03 13.47 -25.79
N PRO A 47 -3.09 13.68 -27.12
CA PRO A 47 -3.54 12.62 -28.05
C PRO A 47 -2.67 11.38 -28.01
N LEU A 48 -1.35 11.55 -27.89
CA LEU A 48 -0.42 10.44 -27.79
C LEU A 48 -0.71 9.58 -26.55
N TRP A 49 -0.83 10.19 -25.35
CA TRP A 49 -1.13 9.46 -24.13
C TRP A 49 -2.52 8.81 -24.14
N ALA A 50 -3.51 9.50 -24.72
CA ALA A 50 -4.82 8.92 -24.93
C ALA A 50 -4.76 7.67 -25.82
N SER A 51 -3.90 7.68 -26.87
CA SER A 51 -3.70 6.53 -27.76
C SER A 51 -3.09 5.31 -27.08
N TRP A 52 -2.44 5.49 -25.92
CA TRP A 52 -1.94 4.39 -25.09
C TRP A 52 -3.01 3.76 -24.20
N GLY A 53 -4.21 4.34 -24.16
CA GLY A 53 -5.30 3.85 -23.31
C GLY A 53 -5.31 4.45 -21.89
N VAL A 54 -4.60 5.56 -21.66
CA VAL A 54 -4.64 6.29 -20.39
C VAL A 54 -6.04 6.87 -20.15
N ASP A 55 -6.55 6.80 -18.93
CA ASP A 55 -7.89 7.26 -18.56
C ASP A 55 -7.91 8.69 -17.99
N GLY A 56 -6.78 9.16 -17.47
CA GLY A 56 -6.68 10.49 -16.90
C GLY A 56 -5.26 10.96 -16.64
N LEU A 57 -5.14 12.25 -16.36
CA LEU A 57 -3.87 12.90 -16.04
C LEU A 57 -3.94 13.59 -14.67
N LYS A 58 -2.90 13.37 -13.86
CA LYS A 58 -2.56 14.21 -12.72
C LYS A 58 -1.49 15.19 -13.19
N ILE A 59 -1.89 16.45 -13.38
CA ILE A 59 -1.00 17.51 -13.91
C ILE A 59 -0.60 18.39 -12.75
N ASP A 60 0.70 18.50 -12.50
CA ASP A 60 1.27 19.08 -11.30
C ASP A 60 2.14 20.32 -11.56
N PHE A 61 2.44 21.09 -10.50
CA PHE A 61 3.35 22.24 -10.50
C PHE A 61 2.86 23.45 -11.32
N PHE A 62 1.62 23.88 -11.12
CA PHE A 62 1.13 25.14 -11.69
C PHE A 62 1.71 26.38 -11.00
N GLU A 63 2.08 26.28 -9.73
CA GLU A 63 2.90 27.23 -8.94
C GLU A 63 2.36 28.66 -8.75
N ASN A 64 1.31 29.07 -9.47
CA ASN A 64 0.73 30.41 -9.34
C ASN A 64 -0.75 30.45 -9.77
N ASP A 65 -1.39 31.58 -9.52
CA ASP A 65 -2.80 31.88 -9.81
C ASP A 65 -2.98 33.01 -10.83
N SER A 66 -1.99 33.20 -11.71
CA SER A 66 -2.05 34.21 -12.74
C SER A 66 -3.17 33.98 -13.76
N GLN A 67 -3.55 35.02 -14.49
CA GLN A 67 -4.51 34.89 -15.58
C GLN A 67 -4.07 33.85 -16.62
N HIS A 68 -2.77 33.72 -16.86
CA HIS A 68 -2.21 32.72 -17.75
C HIS A 68 -2.46 31.31 -17.23
N THR A 69 -2.25 31.05 -15.94
CA THR A 69 -2.54 29.76 -15.30
C THR A 69 -4.02 29.40 -15.36
N MET A 70 -4.92 30.40 -15.15
CA MET A 70 -6.36 30.17 -15.32
C MET A 70 -6.73 29.82 -16.77
N TRP A 71 -6.05 30.43 -17.74
CA TRP A 71 -6.19 30.06 -19.15
C TRP A 71 -5.70 28.63 -19.40
N GLN A 72 -4.58 28.22 -18.81
CA GLN A 72 -4.02 26.86 -18.97
C GLN A 72 -4.98 25.80 -18.44
N TYR A 73 -5.64 25.98 -17.28
CA TYR A 73 -6.66 25.06 -16.81
C TYR A 73 -7.78 24.86 -17.83
N ASN A 74 -8.29 25.93 -18.39
CA ASN A 74 -9.37 25.84 -19.37
C ASN A 74 -8.89 25.19 -20.68
N MET A 75 -7.71 25.54 -21.16
CA MET A 75 -7.10 24.99 -22.38
C MET A 75 -6.89 23.48 -22.24
N LEU A 76 -6.35 23.02 -21.11
CA LEU A 76 -6.12 21.61 -20.85
C LEU A 76 -7.44 20.85 -20.70
N ALA A 77 -8.42 21.41 -20.00
CA ALA A 77 -9.73 20.77 -19.81
C ALA A 77 -10.48 20.63 -21.13
N ASP A 78 -10.47 21.66 -21.98
CA ASP A 78 -11.05 21.66 -23.33
C ASP A 78 -10.41 20.62 -24.26
N LEU A 79 -9.09 20.50 -24.20
CA LEU A 79 -8.37 19.53 -25.01
C LEU A 79 -8.59 18.10 -24.51
N MET A 80 -8.47 17.89 -23.20
CA MET A 80 -8.57 16.55 -22.60
C MET A 80 -9.97 15.93 -22.74
N ILE A 81 -11.05 16.73 -22.71
CA ILE A 81 -12.41 16.21 -22.89
C ILE A 81 -12.63 15.63 -24.30
N GLN A 82 -11.94 16.15 -25.31
CA GLN A 82 -12.02 15.66 -26.69
C GLN A 82 -11.47 14.23 -26.80
N TYR A 83 -10.51 13.89 -25.94
CA TYR A 83 -9.89 12.56 -25.85
C TYR A 83 -10.47 11.70 -24.70
N LYS A 84 -11.55 12.15 -24.03
CA LYS A 84 -12.21 11.47 -22.90
C LYS A 84 -11.28 11.22 -21.72
N LEU A 85 -10.29 12.08 -21.51
CA LEU A 85 -9.37 12.00 -20.37
C LEU A 85 -9.91 12.79 -19.19
N MET A 86 -9.86 12.18 -18.01
CA MET A 86 -10.17 12.81 -16.74
C MET A 86 -8.99 13.63 -16.20
N ILE A 87 -9.27 14.58 -15.31
CA ILE A 87 -8.29 15.57 -14.84
C ILE A 87 -8.22 15.59 -13.32
N ASN A 88 -6.98 15.61 -12.81
CA ASN A 88 -6.61 16.00 -11.47
C ASN A 88 -5.53 17.09 -11.57
N PHE A 89 -5.84 18.32 -11.18
CA PHE A 89 -4.86 19.39 -11.11
C PHE A 89 -4.18 19.41 -9.73
N HIS A 90 -2.84 19.36 -9.72
CA HIS A 90 -2.01 19.33 -8.52
C HIS A 90 -0.99 20.48 -8.52
N GLY A 91 -0.40 20.84 -7.37
CA GLY A 91 0.33 22.11 -7.28
C GLY A 91 -0.53 23.28 -7.78
N SER A 92 -1.81 23.25 -7.51
CA SER A 92 -2.83 24.05 -8.17
C SER A 92 -3.60 24.95 -7.20
N VAL A 93 -4.36 25.88 -7.74
CA VAL A 93 -5.31 26.67 -6.93
C VAL A 93 -6.55 25.83 -6.59
N LYS A 94 -7.33 26.31 -5.60
CA LYS A 94 -8.65 25.74 -5.31
C LYS A 94 -9.57 25.85 -6.53
N PRO A 95 -10.56 24.95 -6.70
CA PRO A 95 -11.56 25.06 -7.77
C PRO A 95 -12.27 26.42 -7.76
N MET A 96 -12.48 26.97 -8.95
CA MET A 96 -13.17 28.24 -9.19
C MET A 96 -14.50 28.06 -9.94
N GLY A 97 -14.95 26.80 -10.09
CA GLY A 97 -16.17 26.42 -10.81
C GLY A 97 -15.92 25.57 -12.06
N GLU A 98 -14.67 25.16 -12.32
CA GLU A 98 -14.28 24.39 -13.51
C GLU A 98 -15.13 23.13 -13.68
N GLY A 99 -15.42 22.43 -12.59
CA GLY A 99 -16.27 21.22 -12.60
C GLY A 99 -17.71 21.42 -13.08
N ARG A 100 -18.19 22.68 -13.19
CA ARG A 100 -19.49 23.01 -13.78
C ARG A 100 -19.42 23.19 -15.30
N THR A 101 -18.24 23.50 -15.81
CA THR A 101 -17.97 23.69 -17.24
C THR A 101 -17.40 22.40 -17.84
N TRP A 102 -16.50 21.76 -17.13
CA TRP A 102 -15.72 20.63 -17.58
C TRP A 102 -16.08 19.36 -16.80
N PRO A 103 -16.91 18.45 -17.33
CA PRO A 103 -17.34 17.23 -16.63
C PRO A 103 -16.23 16.22 -16.40
N ASN A 104 -15.11 16.35 -17.10
CA ASN A 104 -13.88 15.55 -16.91
C ASN A 104 -12.97 16.06 -15.77
N PHE A 105 -13.29 17.20 -15.14
CA PHE A 105 -12.59 17.70 -13.99
C PHE A 105 -13.02 16.94 -12.73
N MET A 106 -12.14 16.06 -12.22
CA MET A 106 -12.46 15.18 -11.10
C MET A 106 -12.10 15.80 -9.76
N THR A 107 -10.93 16.43 -9.68
CA THR A 107 -10.42 16.98 -8.42
C THR A 107 -9.26 17.96 -8.68
N ALA A 108 -8.93 18.76 -7.68
CA ALA A 108 -7.74 19.61 -7.66
C ALA A 108 -7.16 19.68 -6.26
N GLU A 109 -5.86 19.86 -6.13
CA GLU A 109 -5.22 20.00 -4.81
C GLU A 109 -5.68 21.28 -4.13
N GLY A 110 -5.04 22.41 -4.35
CA GLY A 110 -5.34 23.72 -3.74
C GLY A 110 -5.49 23.68 -2.22
N ILE A 111 -4.73 22.81 -1.55
CA ILE A 111 -4.75 22.55 -0.11
C ILE A 111 -3.39 22.02 0.34
N MET A 112 -3.03 22.21 1.58
CA MET A 112 -1.94 21.46 2.20
C MET A 112 -2.41 20.05 2.47
N GLY A 113 -2.03 19.11 1.58
CA GLY A 113 -2.37 17.70 1.65
C GLY A 113 -1.43 16.90 2.53
N MET A 114 -1.71 15.59 2.61
CA MET A 114 -0.96 14.69 3.50
C MET A 114 0.46 14.39 3.05
N GLU A 115 0.84 14.67 1.83
CA GLU A 115 2.23 14.53 1.37
C GLU A 115 3.20 15.39 2.20
N HIS A 116 2.72 16.50 2.79
CA HIS A 116 3.50 17.35 3.67
C HIS A 116 4.05 16.66 4.92
N TYR A 117 3.51 15.50 5.32
CA TYR A 117 4.09 14.70 6.40
C TYR A 117 5.50 14.14 6.07
N GLN A 118 5.93 14.19 4.82
CA GLN A 118 7.29 13.82 4.45
C GLN A 118 8.33 14.77 5.04
N TRP A 119 7.96 16.05 5.25
CA TRP A 119 8.90 17.08 5.69
C TRP A 119 8.39 18.03 6.80
N SER A 120 7.14 17.87 7.25
CA SER A 120 6.58 18.68 8.36
C SER A 120 5.55 17.90 9.17
N ASP A 121 5.16 18.43 10.32
CA ASP A 121 4.08 17.92 11.17
C ASP A 121 2.68 18.48 10.81
N LEU A 122 2.57 19.12 9.66
CA LEU A 122 1.30 19.58 9.08
C LEU A 122 0.96 18.70 7.85
N PRO A 123 -0.32 18.57 7.52
CA PRO A 123 -1.52 19.12 8.17
C PRO A 123 -1.87 18.41 9.49
N ASN A 124 -2.40 19.17 10.46
CA ASN A 124 -2.84 18.63 11.75
C ASN A 124 -4.37 18.47 11.83
N SER A 125 -4.88 17.99 12.96
CA SER A 125 -6.32 17.80 13.17
C SER A 125 -7.13 19.09 13.14
N LEU A 126 -6.55 20.22 13.62
CA LEU A 126 -7.18 21.53 13.54
C LEU A 126 -7.41 21.94 12.08
N HIS A 127 -6.38 21.77 11.23
CA HIS A 127 -6.48 21.97 9.80
C HIS A 127 -7.58 21.07 9.20
N ASN A 128 -7.51 19.77 9.46
CA ASN A 128 -8.45 18.80 8.90
C ASN A 128 -9.91 19.07 9.30
N CYS A 129 -10.16 19.49 10.55
CA CYS A 129 -11.50 19.88 11.02
C CYS A 129 -11.97 21.24 10.46
N THR A 130 -11.07 22.06 9.89
CA THR A 130 -11.42 23.34 9.25
C THR A 130 -11.78 23.17 7.78
N VAL A 131 -11.09 22.27 7.09
CA VAL A 131 -11.17 22.07 5.63
C VAL A 131 -12.58 21.77 5.10
N PRO A 132 -13.42 20.91 5.72
CA PRO A 132 -14.77 20.63 5.24
C PRO A 132 -15.67 21.87 5.12
N PHE A 133 -15.42 22.87 5.96
CA PHE A 133 -16.22 24.10 6.04
C PHE A 133 -15.60 25.28 5.27
N THR A 134 -14.45 25.09 4.66
CA THR A 134 -13.70 26.14 3.95
C THR A 134 -13.29 25.68 2.55
N ARG A 135 -12.10 25.08 2.39
CA ARG A 135 -11.56 24.68 1.08
C ARG A 135 -12.48 23.71 0.33
N ASN A 136 -13.04 22.71 1.02
CA ASN A 136 -13.87 21.69 0.36
C ASN A 136 -15.25 22.22 -0.09
N VAL A 137 -15.70 23.36 0.45
CA VAL A 137 -16.90 24.06 -0.03
C VAL A 137 -16.71 24.63 -1.45
N ALA A 138 -15.47 24.94 -1.83
CA ALA A 138 -15.16 25.44 -3.16
C ALA A 138 -15.20 24.34 -4.26
N GLY A 139 -15.16 23.06 -3.87
CA GLY A 139 -15.21 21.92 -4.78
C GLY A 139 -14.32 20.75 -4.33
N PRO A 140 -14.22 19.71 -5.16
CA PRO A 140 -13.49 18.48 -4.85
C PRO A 140 -12.01 18.76 -4.58
N MET A 141 -11.39 17.89 -3.79
CA MET A 141 -10.05 18.13 -3.24
C MET A 141 -9.19 16.86 -3.29
N ASP A 142 -8.01 16.96 -3.92
CA ASP A 142 -6.98 15.91 -3.86
C ASP A 142 -6.10 16.11 -2.63
N TYR A 143 -6.58 15.67 -1.48
CA TYR A 143 -5.89 15.77 -0.20
C TYR A 143 -4.92 14.61 0.05
N THR A 144 -5.01 13.53 -0.71
CA THR A 144 -4.25 12.28 -0.50
C THR A 144 -4.39 11.70 0.92
N PRO A 145 -5.63 11.37 1.38
CA PRO A 145 -5.85 10.86 2.74
C PRO A 145 -5.24 9.48 2.97
N THR A 146 -5.29 9.01 4.23
CA THR A 146 -4.88 7.66 4.66
C THR A 146 -3.37 7.40 4.73
N ALA A 147 -2.56 8.39 5.16
CA ALA A 147 -1.11 8.19 5.36
C ALA A 147 -0.80 7.32 6.59
N PHE A 148 -1.01 6.03 6.47
CA PHE A 148 -0.71 5.09 7.54
C PHE A 148 0.77 4.70 7.61
N SER A 149 1.50 4.82 6.52
CA SER A 149 2.90 4.42 6.38
C SER A 149 3.90 5.47 6.87
N ASN A 150 3.56 6.76 6.78
CA ASN A 150 4.44 7.84 7.24
C ASN A 150 4.08 8.28 8.66
N LEU A 151 4.58 7.54 9.66
CA LEU A 151 4.21 7.73 11.06
C LEU A 151 5.04 8.80 11.77
N LYS A 152 6.23 9.16 11.25
CA LYS A 152 7.17 10.05 11.95
C LYS A 152 6.58 11.43 12.23
N ASN A 153 5.91 12.01 11.24
CA ASN A 153 5.38 13.37 11.33
C ASN A 153 3.85 13.40 11.47
N ARG A 154 3.19 12.26 11.32
CA ARG A 154 1.75 12.17 11.46
C ARG A 154 1.33 12.38 12.92
N ASN A 155 0.47 13.36 13.15
CA ASN A 155 0.00 13.78 14.49
C ASN A 155 -1.48 13.45 14.74
N THR A 156 -2.14 12.73 13.82
CA THR A 156 -3.52 12.27 13.94
C THR A 156 -3.58 10.76 14.13
N THR A 157 -4.67 10.28 14.72
CA THR A 157 -4.87 8.84 14.98
C THR A 157 -5.18 8.06 13.71
N MET A 158 -5.22 6.73 13.81
CA MET A 158 -5.62 5.85 12.71
C MET A 158 -7.10 6.05 12.35
N GLY A 159 -7.99 6.25 13.33
CA GLY A 159 -9.41 6.52 13.10
C GLY A 159 -9.64 7.85 12.39
N HIS A 160 -8.85 8.88 12.73
CA HIS A 160 -8.89 10.16 12.02
C HIS A 160 -8.56 9.97 10.54
N GLN A 161 -7.46 9.27 10.23
CA GLN A 161 -7.03 9.01 8.87
C GLN A 161 -8.04 8.17 8.09
N LEU A 162 -8.66 7.18 8.74
CA LEU A 162 -9.68 6.33 8.16
C LEU A 162 -10.94 7.11 7.75
N ALA A 163 -11.32 8.12 8.55
CA ALA A 163 -12.53 8.90 8.32
C ALA A 163 -12.38 9.93 7.18
N LEU A 164 -11.17 10.38 6.88
CA LEU A 164 -10.92 11.46 5.91
C LEU A 164 -11.54 11.23 4.51
N PRO A 165 -11.51 10.02 3.91
CA PRO A 165 -12.12 9.79 2.61
C PRO A 165 -13.65 9.99 2.56
N VAL A 166 -14.30 9.94 3.73
CA VAL A 166 -15.75 10.24 3.83
C VAL A 166 -15.97 11.71 4.19
N VAL A 167 -15.11 12.29 5.03
CA VAL A 167 -15.21 13.69 5.44
C VAL A 167 -14.91 14.63 4.28
N PHE A 168 -13.89 14.34 3.48
CA PHE A 168 -13.47 15.16 2.35
C PHE A 168 -14.15 14.72 1.05
N ASP A 169 -14.52 15.71 0.24
CA ASP A 169 -15.12 15.47 -1.06
C ASP A 169 -14.04 15.44 -2.15
N SER A 170 -14.06 14.38 -2.95
CA SER A 170 -13.21 14.25 -4.13
C SER A 170 -13.88 13.33 -5.16
N GLY A 171 -13.90 13.74 -6.41
CA GLY A 171 -14.32 12.86 -7.51
C GLY A 171 -13.31 11.76 -7.82
N LEU A 172 -12.07 11.95 -7.39
CA LEU A 172 -11.00 10.97 -7.42
C LEU A 172 -10.21 11.07 -6.11
N THR A 173 -10.36 10.08 -5.24
CA THR A 173 -9.62 10.03 -3.97
C THR A 173 -8.35 9.22 -4.14
N ASN A 174 -7.19 9.88 -4.07
CA ASN A 174 -5.90 9.22 -4.04
C ASN A 174 -5.54 8.87 -2.59
N TYR A 175 -5.43 7.58 -2.28
CA TYR A 175 -4.98 7.14 -0.97
C TYR A 175 -3.46 7.18 -0.87
N ALA A 176 -2.93 7.87 0.14
CA ALA A 176 -1.51 7.86 0.47
C ALA A 176 -1.13 6.58 1.23
N LEU A 177 -1.41 5.44 0.63
CA LEU A 177 -1.32 4.13 1.27
C LEU A 177 -0.73 3.09 0.31
N ALA A 178 0.36 2.47 0.71
CA ALA A 178 0.87 1.31 -0.01
C ALA A 178 -0.02 0.08 0.26
N LEU A 179 -0.38 -0.67 -0.78
CA LEU A 179 -1.30 -1.82 -0.71
C LEU A 179 -0.92 -2.85 0.36
N ARG A 180 0.38 -3.05 0.60
CA ARG A 180 0.88 -3.94 1.66
C ARG A 180 0.40 -3.59 3.07
N PHE A 181 0.06 -2.32 3.35
CA PHE A 181 -0.47 -1.88 4.64
C PHE A 181 -1.97 -2.13 4.79
N MET A 182 -2.66 -2.39 3.68
CA MET A 182 -4.08 -2.73 3.69
C MET A 182 -4.31 -4.20 4.05
N GLU A 183 -3.29 -5.04 3.91
CA GLU A 183 -3.41 -6.47 4.11
C GLU A 183 -3.57 -6.82 5.60
N GLY A 184 -4.69 -7.44 5.97
CA GLY A 184 -5.00 -7.81 7.35
C GLY A 184 -5.34 -6.65 8.28
N TRP A 185 -5.40 -5.40 7.78
CA TRP A 185 -5.81 -4.26 8.57
C TRP A 185 -7.34 -4.06 8.52
N LYS A 186 -7.98 -3.96 9.68
CA LYS A 186 -9.44 -3.85 9.79
C LYS A 186 -10.04 -2.63 9.09
N GLY A 187 -9.32 -1.51 9.06
CA GLY A 187 -9.74 -0.30 8.36
C GLY A 187 -9.86 -0.47 6.86
N THR A 188 -9.23 -1.48 6.26
CA THR A 188 -9.34 -1.80 4.83
C THR A 188 -10.78 -2.06 4.41
N ASP A 189 -11.56 -2.72 5.25
CA ASP A 189 -12.97 -3.01 4.95
C ASP A 189 -13.78 -1.72 4.83
N PHE A 190 -13.53 -0.74 5.70
CA PHE A 190 -14.17 0.56 5.62
C PHE A 190 -13.77 1.31 4.34
N LEU A 191 -12.46 1.34 4.00
CA LEU A 191 -11.99 1.99 2.78
C LEU A 191 -12.59 1.38 1.50
N ARG A 192 -12.81 0.07 1.48
CA ARG A 192 -13.47 -0.62 0.36
C ARG A 192 -14.94 -0.26 0.20
N ARG A 193 -15.59 0.19 1.26
CA ARG A 193 -16.98 0.65 1.21
C ARG A 193 -17.09 2.09 0.72
N THR A 194 -16.01 2.88 0.79
CA THR A 194 -16.00 4.25 0.26
C THR A 194 -16.19 4.26 -1.26
N LYS A 195 -16.81 5.30 -1.76
CA LYS A 195 -17.13 5.48 -3.18
C LYS A 195 -16.67 6.86 -3.64
N ASN A 196 -16.43 7.01 -4.92
CA ASN A 196 -16.13 8.32 -5.53
C ASN A 196 -17.40 9.10 -5.85
N HIS A 197 -18.57 8.43 -5.86
CA HIS A 197 -19.85 9.05 -6.13
C HIS A 197 -20.88 8.64 -5.09
N TYR A 198 -21.57 9.63 -4.54
CA TYR A 198 -22.69 9.49 -3.62
C TYR A 198 -23.90 10.25 -4.14
N GLN A 199 -25.10 9.79 -3.80
CA GLN A 199 -26.34 10.50 -4.15
C GLN A 199 -26.54 11.76 -3.32
N GLY A 200 -25.99 11.78 -2.10
CA GLY A 200 -26.08 12.94 -1.26
C GLY A 200 -25.06 12.98 -0.13
N VAL A 201 -24.95 14.16 0.44
CA VAL A 201 -24.11 14.48 1.59
C VAL A 201 -24.92 15.29 2.61
N LYS A 202 -24.72 15.01 3.91
CA LYS A 202 -25.31 15.76 5.01
C LYS A 202 -24.25 16.01 6.08
N VAL A 203 -24.16 17.25 6.57
CA VAL A 203 -23.38 17.56 7.77
C VAL A 203 -24.26 17.18 8.97
N LEU A 204 -23.83 16.17 9.73
CA LEU A 204 -24.55 15.74 10.93
C LEU A 204 -24.25 16.64 12.12
N SER A 205 -22.98 16.98 12.30
CA SER A 205 -22.52 17.99 13.26
C SER A 205 -21.14 18.50 12.87
N GLY A 206 -20.74 19.65 13.39
CA GLY A 206 -19.38 20.14 13.18
C GLY A 206 -19.24 21.64 13.37
N TYR A 207 -18.00 22.04 13.59
CA TYR A 207 -17.56 23.43 13.64
C TYR A 207 -16.09 23.51 13.20
N PRO A 208 -15.70 24.52 12.40
CA PRO A 208 -14.33 24.68 11.92
C PRO A 208 -13.31 24.60 13.05
N GLY A 209 -12.31 23.74 12.89
CA GLY A 209 -11.24 23.54 13.87
C GLY A 209 -11.59 22.70 15.10
N ASP A 210 -12.86 22.37 15.32
CA ASP A 210 -13.31 21.54 16.43
C ASP A 210 -13.53 20.09 15.99
N HIS A 211 -14.54 19.86 15.15
CA HIS A 211 -14.85 18.53 14.62
C HIS A 211 -15.68 18.63 13.35
N ALA A 212 -15.75 17.53 12.61
CA ALA A 212 -16.65 17.36 11.48
C ALA A 212 -17.22 15.93 11.48
N ALA A 213 -18.55 15.81 11.39
CA ALA A 213 -19.27 14.56 11.20
C ALA A 213 -20.08 14.65 9.90
N ILE A 214 -19.62 13.96 8.87
CA ILE A 214 -20.17 14.04 7.51
C ILE A 214 -20.77 12.68 7.15
N LEU A 215 -22.02 12.71 6.73
CA LEU A 215 -22.72 11.56 6.15
C LEU A 215 -22.69 11.67 4.63
N ARG A 216 -22.31 10.57 3.97
CA ARG A 216 -22.49 10.34 2.54
C ARG A 216 -23.36 9.11 2.33
N TYR A 217 -24.26 9.13 1.35
CA TYR A 217 -25.18 8.03 1.18
C TYR A 217 -25.50 7.74 -0.29
N THR A 218 -25.91 6.50 -0.52
CA THR A 218 -26.56 5.99 -1.72
C THR A 218 -28.00 5.56 -1.36
N ASP A 219 -28.71 4.89 -2.27
CA ASP A 219 -30.05 4.34 -1.97
C ASP A 219 -30.05 3.28 -0.85
N THR A 220 -28.92 2.59 -0.66
CA THR A 220 -28.86 1.40 0.20
C THR A 220 -27.75 1.43 1.25
N GLU A 221 -26.87 2.42 1.21
CA GLU A 221 -25.68 2.49 2.05
C GLU A 221 -25.46 3.91 2.58
N TRP A 222 -25.03 4.00 3.83
CA TRP A 222 -24.73 5.24 4.54
C TRP A 222 -23.32 5.13 5.13
N LEU A 223 -22.45 6.06 4.79
CA LEU A 223 -21.10 6.17 5.33
C LEU A 223 -20.99 7.47 6.13
N ILE A 224 -20.52 7.37 7.36
CA ILE A 224 -20.25 8.53 8.20
C ILE A 224 -18.77 8.56 8.51
N GLY A 225 -18.14 9.69 8.22
CA GLY A 225 -16.80 10.01 8.68
C GLY A 225 -16.87 11.03 9.80
N VAL A 226 -16.20 10.78 10.91
CA VAL A 226 -16.12 11.72 12.04
C VAL A 226 -14.66 11.96 12.38
N ILE A 227 -14.26 13.23 12.42
CA ILE A 227 -12.92 13.65 12.84
C ILE A 227 -13.04 14.73 13.92
N THR A 228 -12.07 14.76 14.81
CA THR A 228 -12.01 15.77 15.88
C THR A 228 -10.59 16.25 16.14
N SER A 229 -10.46 17.50 16.59
CA SER A 229 -9.20 18.03 17.10
C SER A 229 -9.11 17.84 18.63
N PRO A 230 -10.05 18.28 19.47
CA PRO A 230 -10.04 17.93 20.91
C PRO A 230 -10.58 16.51 21.15
N LYS A 231 -10.25 15.92 22.29
CA LYS A 231 -10.97 14.75 22.80
C LYS A 231 -12.45 15.10 22.98
N LYS A 232 -13.34 14.29 22.41
CA LYS A 232 -14.77 14.63 22.36
C LYS A 232 -15.67 13.41 22.29
N VAL A 233 -16.85 13.51 22.88
CA VAL A 233 -17.97 12.60 22.59
C VAL A 233 -18.87 13.25 21.55
N VAL A 234 -19.11 12.52 20.46
CA VAL A 234 -19.99 12.96 19.35
C VAL A 234 -21.21 12.06 19.32
N ASN A 235 -22.40 12.65 19.46
CA ASN A 235 -23.68 11.96 19.38
C ASN A 235 -24.28 12.17 17.99
N LEU A 236 -24.49 11.09 17.26
CA LEU A 236 -25.03 11.09 15.91
C LEU A 236 -26.47 10.57 15.93
N SER A 237 -27.47 11.44 15.62
CA SER A 237 -28.82 10.98 15.34
C SER A 237 -28.83 10.18 14.05
N LEU A 238 -29.52 9.05 14.04
CA LEU A 238 -29.71 8.21 12.87
C LEU A 238 -31.06 8.47 12.16
N ASP A 239 -31.69 9.62 12.39
CA ASP A 239 -33.00 10.03 11.85
C ASP A 239 -33.09 10.09 10.32
N PHE A 240 -31.95 10.03 9.65
CA PHE A 240 -31.83 9.93 8.19
C PHE A 240 -32.10 8.51 7.65
N LEU A 241 -32.12 7.49 8.51
CA LEU A 241 -32.51 6.14 8.13
C LEU A 241 -34.02 6.02 7.99
N GLY A 242 -34.49 5.17 7.09
CA GLY A 242 -35.92 4.83 6.98
C GLY A 242 -36.36 3.85 8.07
N GLU A 243 -37.64 3.46 8.02
CA GLU A 243 -38.19 2.46 8.94
C GLU A 243 -37.46 1.11 8.85
N GLY A 244 -37.39 0.41 9.99
CA GLY A 244 -36.83 -0.94 10.13
C GLY A 244 -35.44 -0.98 10.75
N GLU A 245 -34.87 -2.16 10.74
CA GLU A 245 -33.57 -2.45 11.34
C GLU A 245 -32.46 -2.41 10.29
N TYR A 246 -31.31 -1.89 10.68
CA TYR A 246 -30.09 -1.80 9.89
C TYR A 246 -28.93 -2.41 10.65
N GLU A 247 -27.87 -2.76 9.95
CA GLU A 247 -26.59 -3.22 10.50
C GLU A 247 -25.55 -2.11 10.32
N ALA A 248 -24.87 -1.77 11.41
CA ALA A 248 -23.81 -0.77 11.45
C ALA A 248 -22.47 -1.40 11.78
N GLU A 249 -21.47 -1.15 10.95
CA GLU A 249 -20.05 -1.38 11.26
C GLU A 249 -19.45 -0.06 11.74
N ILE A 250 -18.83 -0.07 12.90
CA ILE A 250 -18.23 1.09 13.54
C ILE A 250 -16.74 0.84 13.68
N TYR A 251 -15.94 1.74 13.14
CA TYR A 251 -14.49 1.70 13.13
C TYR A 251 -13.97 2.88 13.93
N GLU A 252 -13.44 2.61 15.11
CA GLU A 252 -12.97 3.62 16.08
C GLU A 252 -11.49 3.42 16.40
N ASP A 253 -10.88 4.48 16.90
CA ASP A 253 -9.54 4.37 17.48
C ASP A 253 -9.53 3.39 18.65
N SER A 254 -8.49 2.52 18.69
CA SER A 254 -8.15 1.81 19.92
C SER A 254 -7.76 2.82 21.02
N ALA A 255 -7.68 2.36 22.27
CA ALA A 255 -7.42 3.22 23.44
C ALA A 255 -6.20 4.17 23.31
N LYS A 256 -5.26 3.88 22.41
CA LYS A 256 -4.07 4.71 22.16
C LYS A 256 -4.06 5.37 20.77
N GLY A 257 -5.09 5.17 19.95
CA GLY A 257 -5.17 5.77 18.60
C GLY A 257 -4.22 5.18 17.55
N GLU A 258 -3.52 4.10 17.87
CA GLU A 258 -2.53 3.46 17.00
C GLU A 258 -3.12 2.32 16.16
N MET A 259 -4.32 1.87 16.50
CA MET A 259 -5.04 0.76 15.87
C MET A 259 -6.51 1.15 15.68
N ILE A 260 -7.22 0.38 14.86
CA ILE A 260 -8.67 0.48 14.68
C ILE A 260 -9.34 -0.71 15.35
N SER A 261 -10.31 -0.44 16.20
CA SER A 261 -11.31 -1.40 16.64
C SER A 261 -12.49 -1.40 15.67
N ARG A 262 -13.08 -2.55 15.42
CA ARG A 262 -14.30 -2.72 14.62
C ARG A 262 -15.36 -3.39 15.49
N THR A 263 -16.52 -2.76 15.58
CA THR A 263 -17.71 -3.32 16.22
C THR A 263 -18.86 -3.36 15.23
N CYS A 264 -19.74 -4.36 15.37
CA CYS A 264 -20.95 -4.47 14.56
C CYS A 264 -22.16 -4.48 15.50
N ARG A 265 -23.18 -3.69 15.15
CA ARG A 265 -24.44 -3.69 15.91
C ARG A 265 -25.64 -3.37 15.02
N LYS A 266 -26.81 -3.77 15.49
CA LYS A 266 -28.09 -3.39 14.88
C LYS A 266 -28.47 -1.98 15.34
N VAL A 267 -28.98 -1.20 14.41
CA VAL A 267 -29.40 0.18 14.63
C VAL A 267 -30.71 0.49 13.89
N ARG A 268 -31.44 1.53 14.37
CA ARG A 268 -32.68 2.03 13.79
C ARG A 268 -32.66 3.55 13.72
N ALA A 269 -33.65 4.12 13.03
CA ALA A 269 -33.76 5.59 12.85
C ALA A 269 -33.88 6.37 14.17
N GLU A 270 -34.51 5.78 15.19
CA GLU A 270 -34.67 6.39 16.52
C GLU A 270 -33.40 6.35 17.40
N ASP A 271 -32.39 5.61 16.98
CA ASP A 271 -31.17 5.47 17.77
C ASP A 271 -30.25 6.70 17.66
N VAL A 272 -29.46 6.90 18.69
CA VAL A 272 -28.34 7.82 18.73
C VAL A 272 -27.06 7.03 18.88
N LEU A 273 -26.13 7.22 17.95
CA LEU A 273 -24.82 6.59 17.97
C LEU A 273 -23.85 7.50 18.73
N GLU A 274 -23.39 7.06 19.89
CA GLU A 274 -22.36 7.74 20.66
C GLU A 274 -20.97 7.25 20.27
N LEU A 275 -20.08 8.18 19.89
CA LEU A 275 -18.68 7.93 19.53
C LEU A 275 -17.77 8.68 20.51
N SER A 276 -16.92 7.95 21.22
CA SER A 276 -15.95 8.52 22.18
C SER A 276 -14.60 8.69 21.52
N LEU A 277 -14.34 9.86 20.94
CA LEU A 277 -13.17 10.15 20.14
C LEU A 277 -11.99 10.65 20.98
N LEU A 278 -10.80 10.17 20.67
CA LEU A 278 -9.53 10.68 21.23
C LEU A 278 -9.25 12.10 20.71
N ALA A 279 -8.32 12.81 21.37
CA ALA A 279 -7.76 14.02 20.78
C ALA A 279 -7.05 13.67 19.46
N ASN A 280 -7.25 14.50 18.44
CA ASN A 280 -6.79 14.27 17.05
C ASN A 280 -7.34 12.97 16.45
N GLY A 281 -8.46 12.49 16.99
CA GLY A 281 -9.06 11.19 16.69
C GLY A 281 -10.15 11.23 15.63
N GLY A 282 -10.69 10.06 15.34
CA GLY A 282 -11.78 9.92 14.40
C GLY A 282 -12.41 8.53 14.40
N ALA A 283 -13.49 8.40 13.64
CA ALA A 283 -14.22 7.16 13.46
C ALA A 283 -14.86 7.10 12.07
N GLY A 284 -14.96 5.90 11.53
CA GLY A 284 -15.74 5.58 10.36
C GLY A 284 -16.97 4.74 10.73
N VAL A 285 -18.13 5.01 10.14
CA VAL A 285 -19.33 4.20 10.33
C VAL A 285 -19.91 3.85 8.97
N TYR A 286 -20.17 2.57 8.75
CA TYR A 286 -20.88 2.07 7.58
C TYR A 286 -22.19 1.44 8.01
N ILE A 287 -23.30 1.85 7.39
CA ILE A 287 -24.65 1.35 7.71
C ILE A 287 -25.30 0.84 6.43
N THR A 288 -25.97 -0.31 6.54
CA THR A 288 -26.75 -0.92 5.46
C THR A 288 -27.90 -1.75 6.02
N ARG A 289 -28.84 -2.19 5.16
CA ARG A 289 -29.93 -3.09 5.59
C ARG A 289 -29.41 -4.46 6.01
N LYS A 290 -28.37 -4.95 5.35
CA LYS A 290 -27.73 -6.22 5.64
C LYS A 290 -26.27 -6.15 5.25
N LEU A 291 -25.40 -6.45 6.21
CA LEU A 291 -23.96 -6.56 5.95
C LEU A 291 -23.69 -7.80 5.11
N GLU A 292 -23.32 -7.59 3.87
CA GLU A 292 -22.74 -8.67 3.08
C GLU A 292 -21.24 -8.73 3.38
N PRO A 293 -20.70 -9.96 3.56
CA PRO A 293 -19.26 -10.14 3.64
C PRO A 293 -18.63 -9.51 2.41
N LEU A 294 -17.64 -8.65 2.60
CA LEU A 294 -16.86 -8.15 1.47
C LEU A 294 -16.22 -9.39 0.83
N SER A 295 -16.67 -9.73 -0.37
CA SER A 295 -15.97 -10.69 -1.18
C SER A 295 -14.59 -10.10 -1.44
N PHE A 296 -13.56 -10.73 -0.91
CA PHE A 296 -12.18 -10.37 -1.17
C PHE A 296 -11.84 -10.66 -2.63
N GLY A 297 -12.29 -9.76 -3.52
CA GLY A 297 -11.59 -9.54 -4.78
C GLY A 297 -10.31 -8.77 -4.45
N ILE A 298 -9.42 -9.37 -3.66
CA ILE A 298 -8.04 -8.95 -3.62
C ILE A 298 -7.55 -9.08 -5.05
N CYS A 299 -6.76 -8.12 -5.51
CA CYS A 299 -5.96 -8.30 -6.69
C CYS A 299 -5.36 -9.70 -6.62
N SER A 300 -5.96 -10.65 -7.30
CA SER A 300 -5.60 -12.07 -7.29
C SER A 300 -4.30 -12.32 -8.05
N GLY A 301 -3.43 -11.29 -8.14
CA GLY A 301 -2.09 -11.40 -8.67
C GLY A 301 -1.05 -11.82 -7.64
N TYR A 302 -1.36 -11.74 -6.32
CA TYR A 302 -0.35 -11.94 -5.28
C TYR A 302 -0.79 -12.75 -4.06
N MET A 303 -2.03 -13.25 -4.01
CA MET A 303 -2.46 -14.15 -2.93
C MET A 303 -3.30 -15.29 -3.53
N SER A 304 -2.78 -16.49 -3.42
CA SER A 304 -3.59 -17.68 -3.53
C SER A 304 -4.74 -17.57 -2.52
N ASP A 305 -5.98 -17.77 -2.96
CA ASP A 305 -7.16 -17.88 -2.07
C ASP A 305 -7.04 -19.10 -1.13
N ARG A 306 -5.94 -19.85 -1.24
CA ARG A 306 -5.62 -21.04 -0.48
C ARG A 306 -4.61 -20.72 0.61
N TYR A 307 -5.08 -20.18 1.70
CA TYR A 307 -4.24 -20.06 2.89
C TYR A 307 -4.98 -20.55 4.14
N THR A 308 -4.22 -21.05 5.09
CA THR A 308 -4.72 -21.35 6.44
C THR A 308 -4.13 -20.31 7.40
N GLU A 309 -5.00 -19.65 8.15
CA GLU A 309 -4.59 -18.67 9.15
C GLU A 309 -4.47 -19.34 10.52
N TYR A 310 -3.39 -19.03 11.23
CA TYR A 310 -3.10 -19.48 12.58
C TYR A 310 -3.03 -18.25 13.50
N PRO A 311 -4.09 -17.95 14.26
CA PRO A 311 -4.09 -16.82 15.18
C PRO A 311 -3.03 -17.01 16.27
N GLY A 312 -2.25 -15.96 16.58
CA GLY A 312 -1.22 -16.01 17.61
C GLY A 312 -1.76 -16.31 18.99
N LYS A 313 -3.03 -15.93 19.27
CA LYS A 313 -3.71 -16.27 20.53
C LYS A 313 -3.83 -17.77 20.81
N ASP A 314 -3.81 -18.59 19.76
CA ASP A 314 -3.94 -20.05 19.86
C ASP A 314 -2.58 -20.75 20.03
N ALA A 315 -1.48 -20.00 19.93
CA ALA A 315 -0.14 -20.53 20.10
C ALA A 315 0.11 -21.02 21.55
N LYS A 316 0.90 -22.07 21.65
CA LYS A 316 1.39 -22.55 22.95
C LYS A 316 2.67 -21.79 23.33
N MET A 317 2.61 -21.10 24.45
CA MET A 317 3.74 -20.32 24.96
C MET A 317 4.79 -21.21 25.61
N LEU A 318 6.05 -20.96 25.30
CA LEU A 318 7.22 -21.65 25.83
C LEU A 318 8.29 -20.63 26.24
N GLN A 319 9.13 -20.98 27.23
CA GLN A 319 10.35 -20.25 27.58
C GLN A 319 10.14 -18.74 27.83
N GLY A 320 9.06 -18.37 28.56
CA GLY A 320 8.81 -16.99 28.97
C GLY A 320 8.08 -16.12 27.94
N SER A 321 7.63 -16.70 26.81
CA SER A 321 6.70 -16.01 25.90
C SER A 321 5.31 -15.89 26.55
N GLU A 322 4.60 -14.81 26.27
CA GLU A 322 3.34 -14.45 26.92
C GLU A 322 2.27 -14.09 25.90
N LYS A 323 1.02 -14.52 26.17
CA LYS A 323 -0.15 -14.08 25.38
C LYS A 323 -0.48 -12.64 25.70
N VAL A 324 -0.88 -11.89 24.67
CA VAL A 324 -1.25 -10.47 24.76
C VAL A 324 -2.49 -10.21 23.93
N GLU A 325 -3.41 -9.47 24.49
CA GLU A 325 -4.57 -8.91 23.80
C GLU A 325 -4.34 -7.41 23.61
N TRP A 326 -4.40 -6.95 22.36
CA TRP A 326 -4.21 -5.52 22.03
C TRP A 326 -5.55 -4.79 21.92
N ASP A 327 -6.60 -5.50 21.46
CA ASP A 327 -7.99 -5.10 21.42
C ASP A 327 -8.90 -6.35 21.39
N GLU A 328 -10.22 -6.17 21.35
CA GLU A 328 -11.21 -7.27 21.40
C GLU A 328 -11.03 -8.33 20.30
N GLU A 329 -10.41 -7.97 19.19
CA GLU A 329 -10.23 -8.88 18.03
C GLU A 329 -8.76 -9.17 17.71
N THR A 330 -7.82 -8.36 18.18
CA THR A 330 -6.39 -8.50 17.90
C THR A 330 -5.67 -9.04 19.12
N ALA A 331 -5.48 -10.34 19.15
CA ALA A 331 -4.74 -11.02 20.21
C ALA A 331 -3.63 -11.89 19.58
N GLY A 332 -2.50 -11.98 20.29
CA GLY A 332 -1.35 -12.77 19.85
C GLY A 332 -0.43 -13.07 21.02
N PHE A 333 0.88 -12.92 20.82
CA PHE A 333 1.85 -13.16 21.89
C PHE A 333 3.11 -12.30 21.71
N VAL A 334 3.82 -12.09 22.82
CA VAL A 334 5.18 -11.55 22.83
C VAL A 334 6.17 -12.71 22.86
N LEU A 335 7.05 -12.79 21.86
CA LEU A 335 8.02 -13.89 21.72
C LEU A 335 9.28 -13.59 22.55
N ASN A 336 9.20 -13.74 23.87
CA ASN A 336 10.36 -13.60 24.76
C ASN A 336 11.34 -14.76 24.64
N GLY A 337 10.84 -15.97 24.46
CA GLY A 337 11.65 -17.19 24.31
C GLY A 337 11.23 -18.01 23.10
N ALA A 338 10.19 -18.84 23.25
CA ALA A 338 9.69 -19.67 22.16
C ALA A 338 8.16 -19.78 22.20
N ALA A 339 7.58 -20.13 21.05
CA ALA A 339 6.16 -20.45 20.91
C ALA A 339 5.97 -21.56 19.86
N GLU A 340 4.91 -22.34 20.03
CA GLU A 340 4.51 -23.39 19.09
C GLU A 340 3.10 -23.11 18.57
N ILE A 341 2.93 -23.30 17.26
CA ILE A 341 1.64 -23.25 16.57
C ILE A 341 1.42 -24.58 15.89
N TYR A 342 0.25 -25.17 16.06
CA TYR A 342 -0.13 -26.45 15.49
C TYR A 342 -0.99 -26.24 14.28
N GLY A 343 -0.74 -27.02 13.23
CA GLY A 343 -1.46 -26.92 11.98
C GLY A 343 -1.60 -28.27 11.28
N LYS A 344 -2.32 -28.25 10.16
CA LYS A 344 -2.50 -29.40 9.30
C LYS A 344 -2.34 -28.99 7.85
N ALA A 345 -1.54 -29.74 7.09
CA ALA A 345 -1.36 -29.57 5.65
C ALA A 345 -2.02 -30.71 4.89
N GLU A 346 -2.66 -30.41 3.77
CA GLU A 346 -3.31 -31.41 2.90
C GLU A 346 -2.29 -32.16 2.05
N GLU A 347 -1.22 -31.50 1.64
CA GLU A 347 -0.21 -32.03 0.75
C GLU A 347 1.21 -31.80 1.27
N THR A 348 2.14 -32.69 0.91
CA THR A 348 3.58 -32.50 1.14
C THR A 348 4.14 -31.62 0.05
N LYS A 349 4.49 -30.37 0.38
CA LYS A 349 5.10 -29.40 -0.55
C LYS A 349 5.74 -28.22 0.17
N ASN A 350 6.32 -27.31 -0.59
CA ASN A 350 6.74 -26.03 -0.07
C ASN A 350 5.54 -25.08 0.05
N TYR A 351 5.44 -24.43 1.20
CA TYR A 351 4.44 -23.40 1.48
C TYR A 351 5.15 -22.08 1.79
N SER A 352 4.49 -20.96 1.51
CA SER A 352 4.91 -19.67 2.05
C SER A 352 4.30 -19.48 3.44
N LEU A 353 5.15 -19.36 4.46
CA LEU A 353 4.73 -18.97 5.79
C LEU A 353 4.90 -17.46 5.93
N ARG A 354 3.79 -16.76 6.06
CA ARG A 354 3.78 -15.32 6.29
C ARG A 354 3.53 -15.02 7.75
N LEU A 355 4.50 -14.41 8.42
CA LEU A 355 4.43 -13.99 9.80
C LEU A 355 4.01 -12.52 9.90
N PHE A 356 2.99 -12.22 10.70
CA PHE A 356 2.53 -10.87 11.01
C PHE A 356 3.02 -10.49 12.41
N TYR A 357 3.95 -9.53 12.50
CA TYR A 357 4.57 -9.16 13.75
C TYR A 357 4.92 -7.67 13.83
N ALA A 358 5.13 -7.18 15.05
CA ALA A 358 5.67 -5.86 15.35
C ALA A 358 6.93 -5.98 16.21
N ALA A 359 7.99 -5.25 15.87
CA ALA A 359 9.26 -5.24 16.57
C ALA A 359 9.89 -3.85 16.57
N GLU A 360 10.39 -3.39 17.71
CA GLU A 360 11.03 -2.08 17.86
C GLU A 360 12.43 -2.01 17.21
N GLU A 361 13.09 -3.14 17.10
CA GLU A 361 14.43 -3.28 16.53
C GLU A 361 14.54 -4.58 15.73
N PRO A 362 15.50 -4.72 14.82
CA PRO A 362 15.76 -5.98 14.15
C PRO A 362 16.07 -7.10 15.14
N TRP A 363 15.54 -8.28 14.87
CA TRP A 363 15.69 -9.44 15.73
C TRP A 363 15.99 -10.71 14.92
N VAL A 364 16.43 -11.77 15.58
CA VAL A 364 16.76 -13.04 14.94
C VAL A 364 15.87 -14.14 15.51
N MET A 365 15.27 -14.89 14.62
CA MET A 365 14.39 -16.02 14.91
C MET A 365 15.00 -17.32 14.38
N GLU A 366 15.02 -18.37 15.22
CA GLU A 366 15.11 -19.74 14.77
C GLU A 366 13.70 -20.27 14.57
N PHE A 367 13.44 -20.79 13.40
CA PHE A 367 12.15 -21.35 13.01
C PHE A 367 12.33 -22.83 12.65
N THR A 368 11.46 -23.70 13.19
CA THR A 368 11.47 -25.14 12.90
C THR A 368 10.09 -25.63 12.49
N CYS A 369 10.05 -26.52 11.49
CA CYS A 369 8.84 -27.25 11.07
C CYS A 369 9.27 -28.67 10.67
N GLY A 370 8.90 -29.68 11.45
CA GLY A 370 9.37 -31.04 11.24
C GLY A 370 10.91 -31.11 11.28
N ASN A 371 11.52 -31.59 10.21
CA ASN A 371 12.98 -31.66 10.06
C ASN A 371 13.62 -30.37 9.50
N PHE A 372 12.81 -29.39 9.12
CA PHE A 372 13.31 -28.13 8.60
C PHE A 372 13.63 -27.16 9.74
N THR A 373 14.81 -26.54 9.68
CA THR A 373 15.22 -25.48 10.61
C THR A 373 15.88 -24.36 9.82
N ALA A 374 15.46 -23.13 10.08
CA ALA A 374 16.04 -21.93 9.49
C ALA A 374 16.28 -20.86 10.57
N THR A 375 17.37 -20.11 10.43
CA THR A 375 17.60 -18.89 11.21
C THR A 375 17.33 -17.69 10.33
N VAL A 376 16.40 -16.85 10.72
CA VAL A 376 15.91 -15.73 9.92
C VAL A 376 16.16 -14.42 10.66
N LYS A 377 16.79 -13.47 9.97
CA LYS A 377 16.89 -12.08 10.44
C LYS A 377 15.56 -11.37 10.11
N MET A 378 14.92 -10.84 11.11
CA MET A 378 13.63 -10.20 11.03
C MET A 378 13.81 -8.69 11.16
N PRO A 379 13.32 -7.88 10.21
CA PRO A 379 13.41 -6.41 10.31
C PRO A 379 12.58 -5.85 11.47
N ALA A 380 12.91 -4.62 11.89
CA ALA A 380 12.06 -3.85 12.79
C ALA A 380 10.80 -3.38 12.05
N SER A 381 9.69 -3.25 12.76
CA SER A 381 8.57 -2.45 12.31
C SER A 381 8.82 -0.97 12.63
N THR A 382 8.26 -0.07 11.84
CA THR A 382 8.46 1.38 12.01
C THR A 382 7.85 1.94 13.32
N ALA A 383 7.01 1.15 14.02
CA ALA A 383 6.46 1.47 15.33
C ALA A 383 6.06 0.19 16.07
N ILE A 384 6.03 0.25 17.41
CA ILE A 384 5.77 -0.87 18.36
C ILE A 384 4.46 -1.62 18.08
N ARG A 385 3.52 -1.03 17.32
CA ARG A 385 2.20 -1.60 17.06
C ARG A 385 1.82 -1.61 15.57
N THR A 386 2.78 -1.37 14.71
CA THR A 386 2.59 -1.57 13.27
C THR A 386 3.02 -2.98 12.94
N PHE A 387 2.05 -3.88 12.72
CA PHE A 387 2.34 -5.22 12.26
C PHE A 387 2.81 -5.18 10.81
N ILE A 388 4.03 -5.66 10.61
CA ILE A 388 4.61 -5.88 9.29
C ILE A 388 4.58 -7.37 8.97
N THR A 389 4.76 -7.71 7.72
CA THR A 389 4.80 -9.10 7.27
C THR A 389 6.20 -9.51 6.86
N HIS A 390 6.56 -10.74 7.19
CA HIS A 390 7.75 -11.39 6.68
C HIS A 390 7.40 -12.79 6.19
N GLU A 391 7.89 -13.16 5.02
CA GLU A 391 7.56 -14.41 4.36
C GLU A 391 8.78 -15.34 4.34
N ILE A 392 8.53 -16.60 4.65
CA ILE A 392 9.55 -17.66 4.69
C ILE A 392 8.99 -18.86 3.92
N ILE A 393 9.75 -19.40 2.99
CA ILE A 393 9.38 -20.64 2.31
C ILE A 393 9.78 -21.81 3.19
N ILE A 394 8.85 -22.69 3.47
CA ILE A 394 9.03 -23.85 4.34
C ILE A 394 8.51 -25.14 3.69
N PRO A 395 9.24 -26.25 3.77
CA PRO A 395 8.72 -27.56 3.42
C PRO A 395 7.79 -28.04 4.57
N VAL A 396 6.57 -28.43 4.22
CA VAL A 396 5.60 -29.00 5.17
C VAL A 396 5.13 -30.34 4.62
N ASN A 397 5.16 -31.36 5.45
CA ASN A 397 4.61 -32.67 5.09
C ASN A 397 3.09 -32.69 5.28
N ALA A 398 2.39 -33.47 4.44
CA ALA A 398 0.97 -33.73 4.62
C ALA A 398 0.69 -34.32 6.00
N GLY A 399 -0.40 -33.92 6.61
CA GLY A 399 -0.80 -34.28 7.97
C GLY A 399 -0.57 -33.18 8.98
N ASP A 400 -0.52 -33.55 10.25
CA ASP A 400 -0.32 -32.60 11.33
C ASP A 400 1.14 -32.13 11.41
N PHE A 401 1.34 -30.84 11.64
CA PHE A 401 2.66 -30.25 11.79
C PHE A 401 2.71 -29.26 12.97
N THR A 402 3.91 -28.93 13.41
CA THR A 402 4.16 -27.94 14.44
C THR A 402 5.16 -26.91 13.94
N PHE A 403 4.76 -25.63 13.93
CA PHE A 403 5.67 -24.52 13.78
C PHE A 403 6.21 -24.13 15.15
N ARG A 404 7.52 -24.16 15.32
CA ARG A 404 8.17 -23.65 16.51
C ARG A 404 9.02 -22.44 16.13
N MET A 405 8.74 -21.33 16.81
CA MET A 405 9.50 -20.09 16.72
C MET A 405 10.27 -19.89 18.01
N LYS A 406 11.55 -19.56 17.91
CA LYS A 406 12.41 -19.26 19.05
C LYS A 406 13.19 -17.99 18.75
N ARG A 407 13.08 -17.01 19.62
CA ARG A 407 13.91 -15.80 19.54
C ARG A 407 15.34 -16.12 19.95
N ILE A 408 16.29 -15.79 19.09
CA ILE A 408 17.73 -16.00 19.31
C ILE A 408 18.37 -14.72 19.85
N SER A 409 18.04 -13.56 19.26
CA SER A 409 18.59 -12.27 19.66
C SER A 409 17.63 -11.12 19.29
N GLY A 410 17.92 -9.91 19.77
CA GLY A 410 17.11 -8.73 19.61
C GLY A 410 15.98 -8.62 20.65
N LYS A 411 15.26 -7.51 20.67
CA LYS A 411 14.11 -7.27 21.54
C LYS A 411 12.94 -8.18 21.17
N ALA A 412 12.13 -8.57 22.16
CA ALA A 412 11.01 -9.47 21.93
C ALA A 412 9.94 -8.85 21.02
N PRO A 413 9.66 -9.45 19.85
CA PRO A 413 8.60 -8.99 18.97
C PRO A 413 7.21 -9.38 19.50
N ALA A 414 6.20 -8.61 19.10
CA ALA A 414 4.81 -8.97 19.23
C ALA A 414 4.35 -9.72 17.97
N VAL A 415 3.87 -10.93 18.10
CA VAL A 415 3.39 -11.77 16.98
C VAL A 415 1.88 -11.87 17.01
N TRP A 416 1.23 -11.42 15.95
CA TRP A 416 -0.23 -11.44 15.85
C TRP A 416 -0.75 -12.76 15.29
N LYS A 417 -0.28 -13.16 14.13
CA LYS A 417 -0.74 -14.37 13.43
C LYS A 417 0.27 -14.86 12.41
N LEU A 418 0.05 -16.08 11.94
CA LEU A 418 0.74 -16.66 10.79
C LEU A 418 -0.28 -17.04 9.72
N LYS A 419 0.11 -16.93 8.46
CA LYS A 419 -0.61 -17.54 7.35
C LYS A 419 0.28 -18.55 6.66
N LEU A 420 -0.21 -19.75 6.52
CA LEU A 420 0.38 -20.77 5.65
C LEU A 420 -0.31 -20.67 4.31
N ILE A 421 0.42 -20.20 3.32
CA ILE A 421 -0.10 -19.96 1.97
C ILE A 421 0.29 -21.15 1.11
N ASP A 422 -0.69 -21.74 0.48
CA ASP A 422 -0.48 -22.77 -0.52
C ASP A 422 0.25 -22.13 -1.72
N ASN A 423 1.51 -22.53 -1.94
CA ASN A 423 2.27 -22.05 -3.08
C ASN A 423 1.63 -22.62 -4.37
N ASP A 424 0.75 -21.85 -4.94
CA ASP A 424 0.39 -21.97 -6.35
C ASP A 424 1.66 -21.64 -7.17
N PRO A 425 1.92 -22.31 -8.31
CA PRO A 425 3.05 -21.98 -9.19
C PRO A 425 3.13 -20.51 -9.61
N PHE A 426 2.11 -19.71 -9.32
CA PHE A 426 2.08 -18.27 -9.55
C PHE A 426 2.57 -17.41 -8.36
N ILE A 427 2.89 -17.98 -7.19
CA ILE A 427 3.44 -17.18 -6.07
C ILE A 427 4.95 -16.98 -6.27
N PRO A 428 5.44 -15.73 -6.33
CA PRO A 428 6.85 -15.44 -6.47
C PRO A 428 7.66 -16.05 -5.32
N ILE A 429 8.73 -16.74 -5.66
CA ILE A 429 9.75 -17.19 -4.69
C ILE A 429 10.74 -16.06 -4.52
N ALA A 430 10.71 -15.37 -3.37
CA ALA A 430 11.56 -14.22 -3.11
C ALA A 430 12.91 -14.62 -2.49
N TYR A 431 13.98 -14.04 -3.02
CA TYR A 431 15.36 -14.18 -2.51
C TYR A 431 15.89 -12.78 -2.14
N GLY A 432 16.08 -12.55 -0.85
CA GLY A 432 16.72 -11.34 -0.33
C GLY A 432 18.24 -11.39 -0.46
N ILE A 433 18.88 -10.24 -0.26
CA ILE A 433 20.35 -10.09 -0.32
C ILE A 433 20.99 -10.55 0.98
N ARG A 434 22.12 -11.27 0.83
CA ARG A 434 23.01 -11.72 1.92
C ARG A 434 24.46 -11.47 1.55
N GLU A 435 25.37 -11.46 2.53
CA GLU A 435 26.81 -11.28 2.29
C GLU A 435 27.38 -12.32 1.31
N GLU A 436 26.91 -13.55 1.38
CA GLU A 436 27.29 -14.65 0.48
C GLU A 436 26.87 -14.44 -0.99
N ASN A 437 25.99 -13.45 -1.26
CA ASN A 437 25.58 -13.10 -2.61
C ASN A 437 26.57 -12.14 -3.30
N LEU A 438 27.44 -11.44 -2.55
CA LEU A 438 28.41 -10.51 -3.11
C LEU A 438 29.67 -11.25 -3.59
N CYS A 439 30.11 -10.95 -4.81
CA CYS A 439 31.33 -11.48 -5.39
C CYS A 439 32.14 -10.35 -6.03
N GLY A 440 33.46 -10.31 -5.78
CA GLY A 440 34.36 -9.35 -6.41
C GLY A 440 34.33 -7.95 -5.83
N GLY A 441 33.44 -7.66 -4.88
CA GLY A 441 33.24 -6.33 -4.28
C GLY A 441 31.77 -6.05 -3.99
N GLY A 442 31.44 -4.76 -3.83
CA GLY A 442 30.09 -4.32 -3.41
C GLY A 442 29.92 -4.32 -1.90
N GLU A 443 28.85 -3.76 -1.44
CA GLU A 443 28.53 -3.60 -0.02
C GLU A 443 27.05 -3.94 0.23
N ILE A 444 26.74 -4.38 1.44
CA ILE A 444 25.36 -4.50 1.90
C ILE A 444 25.05 -3.33 2.82
N THR A 445 24.09 -2.52 2.40
CA THR A 445 23.51 -1.46 3.20
C THR A 445 22.17 -1.94 3.75
N CYS A 446 21.88 -1.66 5.01
CA CYS A 446 20.57 -1.97 5.60
C CYS A 446 19.68 -0.72 5.51
N VAL A 447 18.57 -0.83 4.78
CA VAL A 447 17.57 0.25 4.65
C VAL A 447 16.25 -0.28 5.17
N ASP A 448 15.70 0.36 6.20
CA ASP A 448 14.45 -0.04 6.88
C ASP A 448 14.41 -1.53 7.25
N GLY A 449 15.55 -2.05 7.74
CA GLY A 449 15.67 -3.46 8.12
C GLY A 449 15.82 -4.44 6.95
N THR A 450 15.89 -3.95 5.71
CA THR A 450 16.12 -4.79 4.52
C THR A 450 17.53 -4.62 3.99
N ALA A 451 18.20 -5.73 3.70
CA ALA A 451 19.50 -5.74 3.07
C ALA A 451 19.39 -5.32 1.60
N VAL A 452 20.27 -4.43 1.17
CA VAL A 452 20.38 -3.92 -0.20
C VAL A 452 21.82 -4.02 -0.64
N ALA A 453 22.07 -4.65 -1.77
CA ALA A 453 23.39 -4.69 -2.38
C ALA A 453 23.66 -3.40 -3.16
N THR A 454 24.78 -2.75 -2.86
CA THR A 454 25.24 -1.50 -3.48
C THR A 454 26.67 -1.65 -3.99
N GLY A 455 27.16 -0.69 -4.78
CA GLY A 455 28.52 -0.74 -5.34
C GLY A 455 28.77 -1.90 -6.30
N LEU A 456 27.72 -2.39 -6.95
CA LEU A 456 27.79 -3.48 -7.92
C LEU A 456 28.21 -2.98 -9.32
N GLY A 457 28.83 -3.85 -10.10
CA GLY A 457 29.34 -3.58 -11.44
C GLY A 457 30.86 -3.60 -11.51
N TRP A 458 31.44 -3.48 -12.71
CA TRP A 458 32.84 -3.73 -12.99
C TRP A 458 33.24 -5.17 -12.53
N ASP A 459 34.06 -5.30 -11.51
CA ASP A 459 34.47 -6.61 -10.94
C ASP A 459 33.48 -7.11 -9.86
N ALA A 460 32.52 -6.29 -9.44
CA ALA A 460 31.54 -6.62 -8.41
C ALA A 460 30.23 -7.14 -9.01
N GLU A 461 29.86 -8.35 -8.66
CA GLU A 461 28.63 -8.98 -9.12
C GLU A 461 27.78 -9.52 -7.96
N LEU A 462 26.49 -9.72 -8.23
CA LEU A 462 25.55 -10.33 -7.31
C LEU A 462 25.22 -11.75 -7.79
N ARG A 463 25.40 -12.74 -6.91
CA ARG A 463 25.14 -14.16 -7.19
C ARG A 463 24.16 -14.76 -6.20
N PHE A 464 23.12 -15.38 -6.72
CA PHE A 464 22.22 -16.25 -5.97
C PHE A 464 22.58 -17.71 -6.32
N ASN A 465 23.32 -18.39 -5.46
CA ASN A 465 23.86 -19.73 -5.74
C ASN A 465 22.90 -20.87 -5.41
N GLU A 466 21.81 -20.61 -4.71
CA GLU A 466 20.87 -21.61 -4.19
C GLU A 466 19.42 -21.27 -4.52
N VAL A 467 19.18 -20.94 -5.78
CA VAL A 467 17.82 -20.69 -6.27
C VAL A 467 17.14 -22.01 -6.57
N MET A 468 16.15 -22.37 -5.76
CA MET A 468 15.42 -23.64 -5.87
C MET A 468 14.14 -23.47 -6.64
N VAL A 469 13.94 -24.29 -7.66
CA VAL A 469 12.65 -24.34 -8.38
C VAL A 469 12.12 -25.79 -8.45
N PRO A 470 10.80 -25.97 -8.38
CA PRO A 470 10.17 -27.30 -8.28
C PRO A 470 10.15 -28.07 -9.59
N ALA A 471 10.32 -27.41 -10.73
CA ALA A 471 10.32 -28.03 -12.06
C ALA A 471 11.21 -27.25 -13.02
N ALA A 472 11.80 -27.94 -13.99
CA ALA A 472 12.51 -27.29 -15.09
C ALA A 472 11.50 -26.53 -15.98
N GLY A 473 11.87 -25.31 -16.40
CA GLY A 473 11.00 -24.54 -17.27
C GLY A 473 11.41 -23.08 -17.39
N ARG A 474 10.55 -22.31 -18.01
CA ARG A 474 10.71 -20.86 -18.17
C ARG A 474 10.07 -20.12 -17.01
N TYR A 475 10.84 -19.26 -16.38
CA TYR A 475 10.43 -18.44 -15.24
C TYR A 475 10.55 -16.96 -15.56
N ILE A 476 9.73 -16.14 -14.93
CA ILE A 476 9.93 -14.69 -14.87
C ILE A 476 10.82 -14.42 -13.66
N LEU A 477 12.00 -13.86 -13.90
CA LEU A 477 12.87 -13.28 -12.88
C LEU A 477 12.49 -11.83 -12.71
N ARG A 478 11.97 -11.46 -11.55
CA ARG A 478 11.71 -10.07 -11.17
C ARG A 478 12.84 -9.58 -10.29
N ILE A 479 13.50 -8.50 -10.70
CA ILE A 479 14.58 -7.83 -9.96
C ILE A 479 14.00 -6.63 -9.27
N ILE A 480 14.21 -6.51 -7.95
CA ILE A 480 13.73 -5.40 -7.13
C ILE A 480 14.92 -4.48 -6.86
N TYR A 481 14.85 -3.22 -7.31
CA TYR A 481 16.01 -2.33 -7.35
C TYR A 481 15.65 -0.86 -7.11
N ALA A 482 16.70 -0.03 -6.88
CA ALA A 482 16.61 1.43 -6.94
C ALA A 482 17.77 1.99 -7.78
N ALA A 483 17.47 2.99 -8.58
CA ALA A 483 18.41 3.61 -9.52
C ALA A 483 18.17 5.11 -9.67
N GLY A 484 19.21 5.92 -9.52
CA GLY A 484 19.15 7.36 -9.80
C GLY A 484 19.19 7.69 -11.29
N ASP A 485 19.74 6.79 -12.09
CA ASP A 485 19.81 6.86 -13.56
C ASP A 485 19.50 5.49 -14.18
N CYS A 486 19.41 5.45 -15.51
CA CYS A 486 19.24 4.22 -16.27
C CYS A 486 20.57 3.45 -16.31
N ARG A 487 20.57 2.16 -15.95
CA ARG A 487 21.80 1.34 -15.91
C ARG A 487 21.62 -0.01 -16.56
N ASP A 488 22.64 -0.40 -17.34
CA ASP A 488 22.70 -1.72 -17.94
C ASP A 488 22.95 -2.79 -16.88
N ILE A 489 22.37 -3.96 -17.10
CA ILE A 489 22.56 -5.15 -16.29
C ILE A 489 22.58 -6.39 -17.18
N SER A 490 23.51 -7.27 -16.91
CA SER A 490 23.63 -8.59 -17.51
C SER A 490 23.17 -9.64 -16.51
N ILE A 491 22.33 -10.57 -16.95
CA ILE A 491 21.74 -11.62 -16.14
C ILE A 491 22.10 -12.97 -16.77
N GLN A 492 22.58 -13.91 -15.97
CA GLN A 492 22.88 -15.25 -16.42
C GLN A 492 22.33 -16.28 -15.42
N ALA A 493 21.52 -17.21 -15.90
CA ALA A 493 21.07 -18.37 -15.14
C ALA A 493 21.96 -19.57 -15.44
N ASN A 494 22.55 -20.16 -14.41
CA ASN A 494 23.51 -21.26 -14.51
C ASN A 494 24.68 -20.91 -15.48
N ASP A 495 24.91 -21.73 -16.48
CA ASP A 495 25.88 -21.50 -17.56
C ASP A 495 25.16 -21.22 -18.90
N GLY A 496 23.92 -20.75 -18.84
CA GLY A 496 23.08 -20.42 -19.98
C GLY A 496 23.46 -19.10 -20.67
N GLU A 497 22.63 -18.68 -21.61
CA GLU A 497 22.81 -17.44 -22.35
C GLU A 497 22.75 -16.21 -21.42
N VAL A 498 23.62 -15.22 -21.71
CA VAL A 498 23.59 -13.93 -20.99
C VAL A 498 22.50 -13.05 -21.57
N ILE A 499 21.61 -12.60 -20.73
CA ILE A 499 20.55 -11.67 -21.09
C ILE A 499 20.97 -10.26 -20.68
N ASN A 500 21.14 -9.40 -21.67
CA ASN A 500 21.46 -7.99 -21.46
C ASN A 500 20.17 -7.16 -21.46
N THR A 501 19.98 -6.34 -20.44
CA THR A 501 18.86 -5.45 -20.29
C THR A 501 19.28 -4.21 -19.50
N TYR A 502 18.34 -3.37 -19.13
CA TYR A 502 18.60 -2.16 -18.35
C TYR A 502 17.57 -2.00 -17.24
N LEU A 503 18.00 -1.35 -16.17
CA LEU A 503 17.19 -0.95 -15.04
C LEU A 503 16.92 0.55 -15.16
N HIS A 504 15.65 0.91 -15.24
CA HIS A 504 15.25 2.32 -15.38
C HIS A 504 15.53 3.13 -14.12
N SER A 505 15.65 4.44 -14.24
CA SER A 505 15.70 5.33 -13.08
C SER A 505 14.42 5.20 -12.24
N THR A 506 14.60 5.13 -10.92
CA THR A 506 13.53 5.14 -9.92
C THR A 506 13.47 6.48 -9.15
N SER A 507 14.07 7.54 -9.73
CA SER A 507 14.16 8.89 -9.18
C SER A 507 15.13 9.09 -8.02
N GLY A 508 15.98 8.12 -7.68
CA GLY A 508 17.02 8.28 -6.65
C GLY A 508 17.82 7.02 -6.38
N TRP A 509 18.97 7.21 -5.72
CA TRP A 509 19.86 6.13 -5.26
C TRP A 509 19.59 5.74 -3.81
N GLU A 510 18.97 6.65 -3.08
CA GLU A 510 18.65 6.41 -1.70
C GLU A 510 17.31 5.69 -1.60
N PHE A 511 17.22 4.76 -0.67
CA PHE A 511 15.98 4.14 -0.26
C PHE A 511 15.50 4.84 1.03
N PRO A 512 15.04 6.11 0.97
CA PRO A 512 14.54 6.75 2.18
C PRO A 512 13.22 6.11 2.62
N THR A 513 12.51 5.51 1.67
CA THR A 513 11.29 4.72 1.88
C THR A 513 11.06 3.81 0.68
N TRP A 514 10.24 2.79 0.82
CA TRP A 514 9.84 1.84 -0.23
C TRP A 514 9.14 2.45 -1.47
N GLU A 515 9.00 3.76 -1.53
CA GLU A 515 8.26 4.51 -2.56
C GLU A 515 9.04 4.63 -3.89
N TYR A 516 10.35 4.36 -3.87
CA TYR A 516 11.22 4.51 -5.04
C TYR A 516 11.85 3.20 -5.52
N VAL A 517 11.16 2.08 -5.32
CA VAL A 517 11.64 0.77 -5.75
C VAL A 517 11.08 0.46 -7.13
N GLY A 518 11.98 0.16 -8.08
CA GLY A 518 11.64 -0.35 -9.39
C GLY A 518 11.61 -1.88 -9.40
N GLU A 519 10.85 -2.42 -10.34
CA GLU A 519 10.81 -3.84 -10.65
C GLU A 519 11.15 -4.05 -12.13
N LYS A 520 12.01 -5.01 -12.40
CA LYS A 520 12.36 -5.42 -13.77
C LYS A 520 12.12 -6.91 -13.93
N GLU A 521 11.29 -7.27 -14.88
CA GLU A 521 11.03 -8.66 -15.21
C GLU A 521 11.85 -9.10 -16.44
N VAL A 522 12.42 -10.30 -16.34
CA VAL A 522 13.21 -10.94 -17.40
C VAL A 522 12.85 -12.42 -17.43
N LEU A 523 12.69 -12.97 -18.63
CA LEU A 523 12.45 -14.40 -18.82
C LEU A 523 13.76 -15.18 -18.76
N ILE A 524 13.83 -16.19 -17.90
CA ILE A 524 15.00 -17.08 -17.74
C ILE A 524 14.59 -18.54 -17.77
N ASP A 525 15.45 -19.41 -18.25
CA ASP A 525 15.23 -20.85 -18.22
C ASP A 525 15.98 -21.46 -17.02
N LEU A 526 15.26 -22.19 -16.16
CA LEU A 526 15.79 -22.84 -14.96
C LEU A 526 15.60 -24.36 -15.02
N GLN A 527 16.52 -25.07 -14.36
CA GLN A 527 16.47 -26.52 -14.20
C GLN A 527 15.75 -26.87 -12.91
N GLU A 528 15.09 -28.02 -12.85
CA GLU A 528 14.55 -28.55 -11.60
C GLU A 528 15.61 -28.61 -10.51
N GLY A 529 15.28 -28.18 -9.30
CA GLY A 529 16.17 -28.13 -8.15
C GLY A 529 17.00 -26.86 -8.09
N LYS A 530 18.30 -26.99 -7.82
CA LYS A 530 19.22 -25.89 -7.52
C LYS A 530 19.74 -25.20 -8.78
N ASN A 531 19.60 -23.87 -8.81
CA ASN A 531 20.09 -23.01 -9.88
C ASN A 531 20.98 -21.89 -9.31
N ARG A 532 21.79 -21.31 -10.19
CA ARG A 532 22.59 -20.11 -9.92
C ARG A 532 22.13 -18.98 -10.82
N ILE A 533 21.90 -17.80 -10.26
CA ILE A 533 21.60 -16.57 -11.01
C ILE A 533 22.70 -15.55 -10.71
N ARG A 534 23.34 -15.05 -11.76
CA ARG A 534 24.34 -13.96 -11.72
C ARG A 534 23.73 -12.69 -12.27
N MET A 535 24.03 -11.57 -11.63
CA MET A 535 23.74 -10.22 -12.11
C MET A 535 25.04 -9.40 -12.07
N PHE A 536 25.45 -8.87 -13.21
CA PHE A 536 26.75 -8.22 -13.39
C PHE A 536 26.70 -7.16 -14.49
N ASN A 537 27.72 -6.32 -14.54
CA ASN A 537 27.97 -5.39 -15.64
C ASN A 537 29.49 -5.14 -15.74
N ASP A 538 30.13 -5.73 -16.73
CA ASP A 538 31.59 -5.66 -16.90
C ASP A 538 32.08 -4.28 -17.37
N HIS A 539 31.14 -3.38 -17.74
CA HIS A 539 31.45 -2.08 -18.37
C HIS A 539 30.96 -0.88 -17.57
N GLY A 540 30.34 -1.09 -16.41
CA GLY A 540 29.77 -0.01 -15.63
C GLY A 540 29.21 -0.46 -14.29
N LEU A 541 28.62 0.49 -13.58
CA LEU A 541 27.92 0.22 -12.33
C LEU A 541 26.51 -0.31 -12.59
N ILE A 542 26.05 -1.20 -11.71
CA ILE A 542 24.65 -1.64 -11.64
C ILE A 542 23.90 -0.78 -10.62
N SER A 543 22.59 -0.84 -10.66
CA SER A 543 21.71 -0.23 -9.66
C SER A 543 21.80 -0.94 -8.30
N HIS A 544 21.27 -0.32 -7.27
CA HIS A 544 21.11 -0.92 -5.95
C HIS A 544 20.07 -2.03 -6.02
N ILE A 545 20.43 -3.26 -5.65
CA ILE A 545 19.54 -4.43 -5.73
C ILE A 545 19.09 -4.84 -4.33
N ARG A 546 17.80 -5.00 -4.15
CA ARG A 546 17.16 -5.46 -2.91
C ARG A 546 16.94 -6.97 -2.87
N GLY A 547 16.72 -7.57 -4.01
CA GLY A 547 16.43 -8.99 -4.12
C GLY A 547 15.85 -9.36 -5.47
N ILE A 548 15.53 -10.63 -5.58
CA ILE A 548 14.86 -11.17 -6.75
C ILE A 548 13.63 -11.98 -6.35
N GLU A 549 12.69 -12.08 -7.26
CA GLU A 549 11.53 -12.98 -7.17
C GLU A 549 11.47 -13.85 -8.41
N LEU A 550 11.06 -15.09 -8.25
CA LEU A 550 10.82 -16.02 -9.35
C LEU A 550 9.34 -16.36 -9.44
N ILE A 551 8.80 -16.23 -10.62
CA ILE A 551 7.40 -16.52 -10.93
C ILE A 551 7.40 -17.61 -12.01
N ALA A 552 6.75 -18.72 -11.77
CA ALA A 552 6.55 -19.75 -12.81
C ALA A 552 5.64 -19.18 -13.91
N LYS A 553 6.04 -19.41 -15.19
CA LYS A 553 5.26 -18.93 -16.33
C LYS A 553 4.27 -19.98 -16.81
#